data_2aa02503b1bb43961bf24f1bf4bbbe4b
#
_entry.id   2aa02503b1bb43961bf24f1bf4bbbe4b
#
_cell.length_a   1.000
_cell.length_b   1.000
_cell.length_c   1.000
_cell.angle_alpha   90.00
_cell.angle_beta   90.00
_cell.angle_gamma   90.00
#
_symmetry.space_group_name_H-M   'P 1'
#
loop_
_entity.id
_entity.type
_entity.pdbx_description
1 polymer ?
#
loop_
_entity_poly.entity_id
_entity_poly.type
_entity_poly.pdbx_seq_one_letter_code
_entity_poly.pdbx_strand_id
1 'polypeptide(L)'
;MLIFDLGGGTFDVSLLNITGGVFAVKATAGDTHLGGEDFDNTLLEHFKKDFERKNKVDMTGDARALRRLRSACERAKRTLSSVTQTTVEVDSLFQGIDFQANITRARFEEINAAAFKGTLDPVSKVLKDSKIPADKVDDIVLVGGSTRIPKIQSLVSDFFSGRQLNKSINPDEAVAYGAAVQGAVLTNQTSDKTADLLLLDVAPLSLGVAMQGDVFGVVVPRNTPIPTNKTRVFTTVEDNQTQVTFPVYEGERTQCKDNRLLGEFELTGIPPMPRGQAELVCTFEVDANGLLKVSAMDKASGRKANITITNSVGRLSSTEIEQMIKDSETFKNADKEFQAKHDSRNDLEAYVHSVESTVSCLLYTSDAADEGLGVD
;
A
#
# COMPACT_ATOMS: atom_id res chain seq x y z
N MET A 1 9.07 14.96 -8.82
CA MET A 1 9.57 13.88 -9.70
C MET A 1 8.67 12.66 -9.54
N LEU A 2 8.32 12.00 -10.64
CA LEU A 2 7.59 10.73 -10.64
C LEU A 2 8.52 9.65 -11.19
N ILE A 3 8.62 8.53 -10.49
CA ILE A 3 9.32 7.32 -10.93
C ILE A 3 8.27 6.34 -11.44
N PHE A 4 8.44 5.87 -12.67
CA PHE A 4 7.62 4.86 -13.32
C PHE A 4 8.49 3.64 -13.56
N ASP A 5 8.39 2.65 -12.68
CA ASP A 5 9.21 1.44 -12.69
C ASP A 5 8.40 0.24 -13.16
N LEU A 6 8.56 -0.14 -14.44
CA LEU A 6 7.93 -1.31 -15.03
C LEU A 6 8.99 -2.36 -15.36
N GLY A 7 9.11 -3.31 -14.46
CA GLY A 7 10.08 -4.40 -14.52
C GLY A 7 9.59 -5.62 -15.30
N GLY A 8 10.18 -6.77 -14.97
CA GLY A 8 9.79 -8.08 -15.54
C GLY A 8 8.54 -8.66 -14.92
N GLY A 9 8.35 -8.54 -13.61
CA GLY A 9 7.24 -9.15 -12.85
C GLY A 9 6.41 -8.18 -12.04
N THR A 10 6.89 -6.94 -11.83
CA THR A 10 6.21 -5.93 -11.00
C THR A 10 6.19 -4.58 -11.69
N PHE A 11 5.22 -3.78 -11.30
CA PHE A 11 5.07 -2.39 -11.70
C PHE A 11 4.90 -1.49 -10.48
N ASP A 12 5.76 -0.50 -10.32
CA ASP A 12 5.75 0.44 -9.21
C ASP A 12 5.76 1.89 -9.69
N VAL A 13 5.01 2.73 -9.01
CA VAL A 13 4.99 4.18 -9.23
C VAL A 13 5.24 4.90 -7.92
N SER A 14 6.23 5.77 -7.90
CA SER A 14 6.56 6.59 -6.73
C SER A 14 6.58 8.07 -7.10
N LEU A 15 5.94 8.90 -6.29
CA LEU A 15 6.02 10.35 -6.41
C LEU A 15 6.87 10.90 -5.27
N LEU A 16 7.92 11.63 -5.63
CA LEU A 16 8.88 12.19 -4.70
C LEU A 16 8.93 13.72 -4.80
N ASN A 17 9.20 14.36 -3.66
CA ASN A 17 9.69 15.73 -3.61
C ASN A 17 11.19 15.70 -3.29
N ILE A 18 11.98 16.44 -4.06
CA ILE A 18 13.44 16.51 -3.90
C ILE A 18 13.80 17.95 -3.59
N THR A 19 14.40 18.17 -2.44
CA THR A 19 14.81 19.51 -2.01
C THR A 19 16.13 19.41 -1.23
N GLY A 20 17.19 20.06 -1.70
CA GLY A 20 18.46 20.13 -0.99
C GLY A 20 19.08 18.77 -0.66
N GLY A 21 19.01 17.76 -1.56
CA GLY A 21 19.52 16.41 -1.30
C GLY A 21 18.57 15.48 -0.54
N VAL A 22 17.45 16.00 -0.02
CA VAL A 22 16.43 15.19 0.66
C VAL A 22 15.41 14.69 -0.36
N PHE A 23 15.26 13.36 -0.46
CA PHE A 23 14.29 12.65 -1.29
C PHE A 23 13.12 12.21 -0.41
N ALA A 24 12.03 12.97 -0.43
CA ALA A 24 10.85 12.66 0.37
C ALA A 24 9.76 12.02 -0.51
N VAL A 25 9.46 10.75 -0.29
CA VAL A 25 8.35 10.06 -0.93
C VAL A 25 7.03 10.71 -0.47
N LYS A 26 6.14 10.96 -1.41
CA LYS A 26 4.81 11.56 -1.15
C LYS A 26 3.69 10.55 -1.25
N ALA A 27 3.80 9.64 -2.21
CA ALA A 27 2.88 8.53 -2.37
C ALA A 27 3.51 7.45 -3.22
N THR A 28 3.08 6.21 -3.02
CA THR A 28 3.44 5.04 -3.83
C THR A 28 2.18 4.27 -4.21
N ALA A 29 2.21 3.64 -5.38
CA ALA A 29 1.22 2.68 -5.84
C ALA A 29 1.88 1.74 -6.84
N GLY A 30 1.28 0.58 -7.10
CA GLY A 30 1.86 -0.39 -8.02
C GLY A 30 0.89 -1.51 -8.38
N ASP A 31 1.41 -2.49 -9.09
CA ASP A 31 0.77 -3.78 -9.38
C ASP A 31 1.88 -4.86 -9.39
N THR A 32 1.84 -5.76 -8.41
CA THR A 32 2.83 -6.82 -8.25
C THR A 32 2.65 -7.99 -9.21
N HIS A 33 1.59 -7.97 -10.02
CA HIS A 33 1.28 -8.98 -11.02
C HIS A 33 1.25 -8.39 -12.44
N LEU A 34 1.84 -7.22 -12.64
CA LEU A 34 1.96 -6.58 -13.94
C LEU A 34 3.42 -6.31 -14.27
N GLY A 35 3.91 -6.96 -15.31
CA GLY A 35 5.28 -6.79 -15.77
C GLY A 35 5.54 -7.36 -17.15
N GLY A 36 6.79 -7.38 -17.56
CA GLY A 36 7.22 -7.88 -18.87
C GLY A 36 6.87 -9.35 -19.11
N GLU A 37 6.81 -10.17 -18.06
CA GLU A 37 6.43 -11.58 -18.14
C GLU A 37 4.96 -11.76 -18.54
N ASP A 38 4.07 -10.86 -18.14
CA ASP A 38 2.65 -10.90 -18.54
C ASP A 38 2.50 -10.63 -20.02
N PHE A 39 3.30 -9.71 -20.56
CA PHE A 39 3.35 -9.44 -21.99
C PHE A 39 3.91 -10.63 -22.78
N ASP A 40 4.89 -11.36 -22.22
CA ASP A 40 5.40 -12.59 -22.78
C ASP A 40 4.36 -13.71 -22.74
N ASN A 41 3.62 -13.84 -21.65
CA ASN A 41 2.54 -14.83 -21.50
C ASN A 41 1.40 -14.57 -22.50
N THR A 42 1.05 -13.31 -22.74
CA THR A 42 0.04 -12.93 -23.72
C THR A 42 0.48 -13.33 -25.13
N LEU A 43 1.76 -13.09 -25.49
CA LEU A 43 2.35 -13.57 -26.74
C LEU A 43 2.37 -15.09 -26.84
N LEU A 44 2.79 -15.77 -25.76
CA LEU A 44 2.83 -17.22 -25.68
C LEU A 44 1.44 -17.81 -25.96
N GLU A 45 0.40 -17.33 -25.30
CA GLU A 45 -0.97 -17.81 -25.51
C GLU A 45 -1.48 -17.52 -26.92
N HIS A 46 -1.11 -16.40 -27.51
CA HIS A 46 -1.42 -16.08 -28.91
C HIS A 46 -0.81 -17.08 -29.87
N PHE A 47 0.48 -17.37 -29.76
CA PHE A 47 1.17 -18.28 -30.64
C PHE A 47 0.87 -19.75 -30.36
N LYS A 48 0.66 -20.13 -29.09
CA LYS A 48 0.19 -21.46 -28.72
C LYS A 48 -1.12 -21.80 -29.42
N LYS A 49 -2.13 -20.92 -29.32
CA LYS A 49 -3.43 -21.09 -29.98
C LYS A 49 -3.29 -21.19 -31.49
N ASP A 50 -2.41 -20.41 -32.11
CA ASP A 50 -2.16 -20.45 -33.55
C ASP A 50 -1.49 -21.76 -33.98
N PHE A 51 -0.50 -22.26 -33.23
CA PHE A 51 0.19 -23.50 -33.47
C PHE A 51 -0.75 -24.70 -33.31
N GLU A 52 -1.51 -24.78 -32.24
CA GLU A 52 -2.47 -25.86 -31.95
C GLU A 52 -3.57 -25.94 -33.03
N ARG A 53 -4.09 -24.76 -33.43
CA ARG A 53 -5.09 -24.69 -34.51
C ARG A 53 -4.56 -25.17 -35.83
N LYS A 54 -3.34 -24.77 -36.23
CA LYS A 54 -2.73 -25.13 -37.51
C LYS A 54 -2.38 -26.60 -37.60
N ASN A 55 -1.85 -27.14 -36.50
CA ASN A 55 -1.34 -28.53 -36.50
C ASN A 55 -2.32 -29.53 -35.90
N LYS A 56 -3.47 -29.09 -35.38
CA LYS A 56 -4.51 -29.91 -34.74
C LYS A 56 -3.95 -30.76 -33.57
N VAL A 57 -3.08 -30.15 -32.78
CA VAL A 57 -2.43 -30.77 -31.60
C VAL A 57 -2.73 -29.92 -30.36
N ASP A 58 -2.60 -30.52 -29.18
CA ASP A 58 -2.66 -29.84 -27.89
C ASP A 58 -1.30 -29.97 -27.23
N MET A 59 -0.63 -28.82 -26.95
CA MET A 59 0.66 -28.76 -26.29
C MET A 59 0.57 -28.28 -24.83
N THR A 60 -0.63 -28.15 -24.27
CA THR A 60 -0.87 -27.60 -22.93
C THR A 60 -0.10 -28.35 -21.84
N GLY A 61 0.09 -29.66 -21.97
CA GLY A 61 0.81 -30.51 -21.00
C GLY A 61 2.34 -30.53 -21.17
N ASP A 62 2.90 -29.94 -22.24
CA ASP A 62 4.35 -29.96 -22.48
C ASP A 62 5.04 -28.70 -21.95
N ALA A 63 5.45 -28.73 -20.69
CA ALA A 63 6.16 -27.64 -20.03
C ALA A 63 7.48 -27.24 -20.75
N ARG A 64 8.15 -28.19 -21.43
CA ARG A 64 9.39 -27.94 -22.19
C ARG A 64 9.11 -27.13 -23.45
N ALA A 65 8.08 -27.51 -24.22
CA ALA A 65 7.67 -26.82 -25.42
C ALA A 65 7.20 -25.38 -25.07
N LEU A 66 6.34 -25.24 -24.05
CA LEU A 66 5.86 -23.93 -23.58
C LEU A 66 7.00 -23.02 -23.13
N ARG A 67 7.99 -23.55 -22.39
CA ARG A 67 9.15 -22.76 -21.96
C ARG A 67 9.99 -22.29 -23.14
N ARG A 68 10.21 -23.14 -24.15
CA ARG A 68 10.96 -22.76 -25.37
C ARG A 68 10.24 -21.68 -26.14
N LEU A 69 8.93 -21.82 -26.31
CA LEU A 69 8.11 -20.81 -26.98
C LEU A 69 8.10 -19.48 -26.19
N ARG A 70 7.98 -19.52 -24.85
CA ARG A 70 8.08 -18.34 -24.00
C ARG A 70 9.40 -17.59 -24.20
N SER A 71 10.54 -18.30 -24.21
CA SER A 71 11.85 -17.68 -24.44
C SER A 71 11.97 -17.03 -25.81
N ALA A 72 11.31 -17.60 -26.82
CA ALA A 72 11.24 -17.01 -28.15
C ALA A 72 10.34 -15.77 -28.18
N CYS A 73 9.21 -15.79 -27.46
CA CYS A 73 8.32 -14.64 -27.27
C CYS A 73 9.03 -13.47 -26.58
N GLU A 74 9.78 -13.73 -25.50
CA GLU A 74 10.57 -12.71 -24.80
C GLU A 74 11.59 -12.03 -25.74
N ARG A 75 12.32 -12.81 -26.52
CA ARG A 75 13.24 -12.26 -27.52
C ARG A 75 12.52 -11.38 -28.54
N ALA A 76 11.36 -11.85 -29.04
CA ALA A 76 10.54 -11.09 -29.99
C ALA A 76 10.03 -9.78 -29.38
N LYS A 77 9.52 -9.82 -28.12
CA LYS A 77 9.10 -8.61 -27.37
C LYS A 77 10.23 -7.58 -27.30
N ARG A 78 11.43 -7.99 -26.91
CA ARG A 78 12.60 -7.10 -26.86
C ARG A 78 12.93 -6.51 -28.23
N THR A 79 12.94 -7.33 -29.27
CA THR A 79 13.21 -6.92 -30.66
C THR A 79 12.18 -5.90 -31.14
N LEU A 80 10.88 -6.10 -30.83
CA LEU A 80 9.79 -5.20 -31.19
C LEU A 80 9.88 -3.82 -30.54
N SER A 81 10.67 -3.64 -29.50
CA SER A 81 10.96 -2.29 -28.97
C SER A 81 11.77 -1.44 -29.93
N SER A 82 12.58 -2.05 -30.81
CA SER A 82 13.45 -1.34 -31.77
C SER A 82 12.94 -1.41 -33.21
N VAL A 83 12.33 -2.55 -33.61
CA VAL A 83 11.86 -2.76 -34.98
C VAL A 83 10.33 -2.90 -35.02
N THR A 84 9.75 -2.73 -36.24
CA THR A 84 8.29 -2.78 -36.42
C THR A 84 7.73 -4.19 -36.59
N GLN A 85 8.58 -5.16 -36.91
CA GLN A 85 8.20 -6.57 -37.05
C GLN A 85 9.38 -7.49 -36.76
N THR A 86 9.08 -8.72 -36.34
CA THR A 86 10.08 -9.78 -36.14
C THR A 86 9.47 -11.15 -36.38
N THR A 87 10.32 -12.17 -36.47
CA THR A 87 9.88 -13.59 -36.58
C THR A 87 10.16 -14.30 -35.29
N VAL A 88 9.20 -15.13 -34.85
CA VAL A 88 9.35 -16.06 -33.73
C VAL A 88 9.56 -17.44 -34.34
N GLU A 89 10.71 -18.05 -34.02
CA GLU A 89 11.12 -19.35 -34.55
C GLU A 89 11.51 -20.29 -33.41
N VAL A 90 11.01 -21.52 -33.46
CA VAL A 90 11.37 -22.59 -32.52
C VAL A 90 11.39 -23.93 -33.29
N ASP A 91 12.59 -24.42 -33.55
CA ASP A 91 12.76 -25.74 -34.21
C ASP A 91 12.22 -26.86 -33.34
N SER A 92 11.52 -27.84 -33.94
CA SER A 92 10.92 -28.99 -33.26
C SER A 92 10.22 -28.56 -31.95
N LEU A 93 9.31 -27.59 -32.04
CA LEU A 93 8.60 -27.05 -30.88
C LEU A 93 7.82 -28.17 -30.15
N PHE A 94 7.02 -28.91 -30.88
CA PHE A 94 6.20 -30.01 -30.32
C PHE A 94 6.04 -31.13 -31.33
N GLN A 95 6.23 -32.39 -30.90
CA GLN A 95 6.14 -33.60 -31.73
C GLN A 95 6.98 -33.54 -33.04
N GLY A 96 8.14 -32.89 -32.99
CA GLY A 96 9.01 -32.71 -34.15
C GLY A 96 8.55 -31.65 -35.15
N ILE A 97 7.49 -30.91 -34.87
CA ILE A 97 6.95 -29.86 -35.72
C ILE A 97 7.64 -28.54 -35.37
N ASP A 98 8.19 -27.86 -36.38
CA ASP A 98 8.78 -26.54 -36.23
C ASP A 98 7.68 -25.46 -36.10
N PHE A 99 8.00 -24.40 -35.37
CA PHE A 99 7.16 -23.22 -35.28
C PHE A 99 7.86 -22.03 -35.88
N GLN A 100 7.17 -21.36 -36.80
CA GLN A 100 7.61 -20.08 -37.36
C GLN A 100 6.38 -19.17 -37.56
N ALA A 101 6.45 -17.95 -37.02
CA ALA A 101 5.41 -16.95 -37.18
C ALA A 101 5.98 -15.53 -37.11
N ASN A 102 5.42 -14.66 -37.95
CA ASN A 102 5.74 -13.24 -37.90
C ASN A 102 4.83 -12.51 -36.95
N ILE A 103 5.38 -11.51 -36.26
CA ILE A 103 4.64 -10.61 -35.37
C ILE A 103 5.06 -9.18 -35.63
N THR A 104 4.07 -8.29 -35.73
CA THR A 104 4.30 -6.85 -35.84
C THR A 104 4.19 -6.19 -34.47
N ARG A 105 4.87 -5.05 -34.26
CA ARG A 105 4.72 -4.22 -33.07
C ARG A 105 3.26 -3.84 -32.84
N ALA A 106 2.53 -3.44 -33.89
CA ALA A 106 1.12 -3.09 -33.79
C ALA A 106 0.26 -4.24 -33.25
N ARG A 107 0.52 -5.49 -33.68
CA ARG A 107 -0.21 -6.65 -33.16
C ARG A 107 0.17 -6.98 -31.72
N PHE A 108 1.44 -6.86 -31.36
CA PHE A 108 1.90 -7.02 -29.99
C PHE A 108 1.25 -5.98 -29.06
N GLU A 109 1.18 -4.72 -29.48
CA GLU A 109 0.54 -3.64 -28.73
C GLU A 109 -0.97 -3.84 -28.59
N GLU A 110 -1.63 -4.34 -29.61
CA GLU A 110 -3.06 -4.64 -29.62
C GLU A 110 -3.42 -5.73 -28.61
N ILE A 111 -2.72 -6.86 -28.62
CA ILE A 111 -3.00 -7.98 -27.71
C ILE A 111 -2.66 -7.68 -26.25
N ASN A 112 -1.79 -6.69 -26.00
CA ASN A 112 -1.43 -6.23 -24.66
C ASN A 112 -2.11 -4.90 -24.27
N ALA A 113 -3.04 -4.40 -25.07
CA ALA A 113 -3.59 -3.05 -24.91
C ALA A 113 -4.24 -2.79 -23.53
N ALA A 114 -4.91 -3.79 -22.97
CA ALA A 114 -5.54 -3.70 -21.65
C ALA A 114 -4.48 -3.56 -20.55
N ALA A 115 -3.45 -4.41 -20.57
CA ALA A 115 -2.34 -4.37 -19.62
C ALA A 115 -1.56 -3.04 -19.70
N PHE A 116 -1.27 -2.57 -20.91
CA PHE A 116 -0.60 -1.28 -21.11
C PHE A 116 -1.41 -0.09 -20.60
N LYS A 117 -2.74 -0.07 -20.80
CA LYS A 117 -3.61 0.95 -20.21
C LYS A 117 -3.65 0.86 -18.68
N GLY A 118 -3.68 -0.33 -18.12
CA GLY A 118 -3.70 -0.56 -16.68
C GLY A 118 -2.51 0.07 -15.96
N THR A 119 -1.37 0.29 -16.65
CA THR A 119 -0.21 0.99 -16.05
C THR A 119 -0.51 2.45 -15.66
N LEU A 120 -1.56 3.06 -16.18
CA LEU A 120 -1.93 4.44 -15.83
C LEU A 120 -2.76 4.55 -14.55
N ASP A 121 -3.36 3.46 -14.08
CA ASP A 121 -4.17 3.45 -12.88
C ASP A 121 -3.34 3.74 -11.63
N PRO A 122 -2.19 3.08 -11.38
CA PRO A 122 -1.29 3.44 -10.28
C PRO A 122 -0.76 4.89 -10.38
N VAL A 123 -0.50 5.39 -11.58
CA VAL A 123 -0.09 6.80 -11.79
C VAL A 123 -1.18 7.75 -11.29
N SER A 124 -2.43 7.51 -11.71
CA SER A 124 -3.58 8.31 -11.28
C SER A 124 -3.78 8.26 -9.77
N LYS A 125 -3.58 7.07 -9.17
CA LYS A 125 -3.69 6.85 -7.73
C LYS A 125 -2.65 7.63 -6.94
N VAL A 126 -1.39 7.56 -7.33
CA VAL A 126 -0.28 8.30 -6.68
C VAL A 126 -0.52 9.81 -6.72
N LEU A 127 -0.98 10.36 -7.85
CA LEU A 127 -1.30 11.77 -7.97
C LEU A 127 -2.48 12.18 -7.06
N LYS A 128 -3.51 11.34 -6.98
CA LYS A 128 -4.66 11.57 -6.10
C LYS A 128 -4.28 11.51 -4.62
N ASP A 129 -3.52 10.49 -4.22
CA ASP A 129 -3.10 10.29 -2.83
C ASP A 129 -2.17 11.40 -2.33
N SER A 130 -1.24 11.83 -3.20
CA SER A 130 -0.33 12.95 -2.91
C SER A 130 -1.00 14.33 -2.98
N LYS A 131 -2.19 14.43 -3.58
CA LYS A 131 -2.88 15.69 -3.91
C LYS A 131 -2.05 16.62 -4.82
N ILE A 132 -1.14 16.07 -5.60
CA ILE A 132 -0.31 16.80 -6.56
C ILE A 132 -0.90 16.60 -7.96
N PRO A 133 -1.32 17.65 -8.65
CA PRO A 133 -1.86 17.53 -10.00
C PRO A 133 -0.74 17.20 -11.01
N ALA A 134 -1.09 16.53 -12.10
CA ALA A 134 -0.15 16.03 -13.11
C ALA A 134 0.73 17.13 -13.74
N ASP A 135 0.21 18.35 -13.87
CA ASP A 135 0.92 19.52 -14.40
C ASP A 135 2.03 20.03 -13.46
N LYS A 136 2.03 19.64 -12.20
CA LYS A 136 3.05 19.98 -11.18
C LYS A 136 4.11 18.91 -11.01
N VAL A 137 4.10 17.87 -11.81
CA VAL A 137 5.17 16.87 -11.85
C VAL A 137 6.27 17.39 -12.77
N ASP A 138 7.42 17.75 -12.23
CA ASP A 138 8.51 18.37 -13.03
C ASP A 138 9.23 17.36 -13.91
N ASP A 139 9.49 16.16 -13.40
CA ASP A 139 10.28 15.13 -14.08
C ASP A 139 9.62 13.76 -13.96
N ILE A 140 9.65 12.98 -15.03
CA ILE A 140 9.07 11.64 -15.13
C ILE A 140 10.19 10.69 -15.55
N VAL A 141 10.66 9.87 -14.64
CA VAL A 141 11.79 8.96 -14.81
C VAL A 141 11.29 7.56 -15.11
N LEU A 142 11.78 6.96 -16.19
CA LEU A 142 11.46 5.59 -16.56
C LEU A 142 12.51 4.62 -16.03
N VAL A 143 12.06 3.60 -15.31
CA VAL A 143 12.85 2.52 -14.71
C VAL A 143 12.25 1.18 -15.10
N GLY A 144 13.06 0.12 -15.16
CA GLY A 144 12.65 -1.22 -15.57
C GLY A 144 12.66 -1.43 -17.09
N GLY A 145 13.07 -2.62 -17.52
CA GLY A 145 13.29 -2.95 -18.94
C GLY A 145 12.04 -2.84 -19.81
N SER A 146 10.85 -3.06 -19.22
CA SER A 146 9.57 -2.98 -19.94
C SER A 146 9.17 -1.55 -20.31
N THR A 147 9.78 -0.53 -19.70
CA THR A 147 9.60 0.87 -20.09
C THR A 147 10.23 1.21 -21.45
N ARG A 148 11.03 0.30 -22.02
CA ARG A 148 11.55 0.44 -23.40
C ARG A 148 10.49 0.23 -24.47
N ILE A 149 9.33 -0.33 -24.13
CA ILE A 149 8.21 -0.54 -25.06
C ILE A 149 7.67 0.82 -25.53
N PRO A 150 7.66 1.11 -26.84
CA PRO A 150 7.27 2.43 -27.35
C PRO A 150 5.84 2.84 -26.96
N LYS A 151 4.92 1.88 -26.89
CA LYS A 151 3.53 2.14 -26.50
C LYS A 151 3.41 2.59 -25.04
N ILE A 152 4.17 2.01 -24.13
CA ILE A 152 4.23 2.45 -22.72
C ILE A 152 4.72 3.89 -22.65
N GLN A 153 5.80 4.21 -23.36
CA GLN A 153 6.34 5.56 -23.39
C GLN A 153 5.34 6.59 -23.94
N SER A 154 4.62 6.24 -25.01
CA SER A 154 3.57 7.11 -25.58
C SER A 154 2.45 7.31 -24.56
N LEU A 155 1.93 6.23 -23.93
CA LEU A 155 0.84 6.33 -22.95
C LEU A 155 1.20 7.21 -21.75
N VAL A 156 2.41 7.07 -21.23
CA VAL A 156 2.88 7.89 -20.09
C VAL A 156 3.06 9.34 -20.54
N SER A 157 3.70 9.59 -21.69
CA SER A 157 3.85 10.95 -22.21
C SER A 157 2.51 11.63 -22.45
N ASP A 158 1.56 10.92 -23.10
CA ASP A 158 0.22 11.44 -23.38
C ASP A 158 -0.56 11.75 -22.09
N PHE A 159 -0.44 10.90 -21.06
CA PHE A 159 -1.04 11.14 -19.75
C PHE A 159 -0.57 12.45 -19.12
N PHE A 160 0.70 12.80 -19.31
CA PHE A 160 1.30 14.06 -18.85
C PHE A 160 1.31 15.15 -19.93
N SER A 161 0.33 15.14 -20.83
CA SER A 161 0.13 16.17 -21.89
C SER A 161 1.31 16.34 -22.83
N GLY A 162 1.95 15.23 -23.21
CA GLY A 162 3.08 15.22 -24.17
C GLY A 162 4.42 15.58 -23.54
N ARG A 163 4.57 15.52 -22.22
CA ARG A 163 5.85 15.79 -21.55
C ARG A 163 6.94 14.82 -21.99
N GLN A 164 8.16 15.34 -22.05
CA GLN A 164 9.34 14.54 -22.30
C GLN A 164 9.63 13.64 -21.10
N LEU A 165 9.85 12.35 -21.36
CA LEU A 165 10.20 11.36 -20.34
C LEU A 165 11.72 11.33 -20.15
N ASN A 166 12.16 11.26 -18.91
CA ASN A 166 13.57 11.16 -18.56
C ASN A 166 14.05 9.71 -18.76
N LYS A 167 15.03 9.55 -19.67
CA LYS A 167 15.66 8.27 -20.05
C LYS A 167 17.17 8.35 -19.91
N SER A 168 17.68 9.28 -19.09
CA SER A 168 19.10 9.54 -18.96
C SER A 168 19.86 8.41 -18.23
N ILE A 169 19.13 7.62 -17.41
CA ILE A 169 19.68 6.47 -16.70
C ILE A 169 19.27 5.20 -17.45
N ASN A 170 20.16 4.20 -17.51
CA ASN A 170 19.81 2.88 -18.02
C ASN A 170 18.70 2.26 -17.16
N PRO A 171 17.49 2.06 -17.69
CA PRO A 171 16.34 1.58 -16.89
C PRO A 171 16.55 0.17 -16.33
N ASP A 172 17.42 -0.65 -16.92
CA ASP A 172 17.70 -2.00 -16.44
C ASP A 172 18.64 -2.00 -15.22
N GLU A 173 19.42 -0.94 -15.01
CA GLU A 173 20.48 -0.84 -14.00
C GLU A 173 20.19 0.21 -12.92
N ALA A 174 19.18 1.06 -13.11
CA ALA A 174 18.87 2.18 -12.22
C ALA A 174 18.68 1.75 -10.76
N VAL A 175 17.99 0.63 -10.53
CA VAL A 175 17.76 0.08 -9.18
C VAL A 175 19.09 -0.37 -8.54
N ALA A 176 19.95 -1.04 -9.29
CA ALA A 176 21.25 -1.49 -8.77
C ALA A 176 22.14 -0.32 -8.39
N TYR A 177 22.17 0.76 -9.21
CA TYR A 177 22.92 1.98 -8.88
C TYR A 177 22.34 2.67 -7.63
N GLY A 178 21.02 2.79 -7.54
CA GLY A 178 20.36 3.35 -6.37
C GLY A 178 20.65 2.57 -5.09
N ALA A 179 20.60 1.24 -5.15
CA ALA A 179 20.95 0.35 -4.04
C ALA A 179 22.42 0.52 -3.61
N ALA A 180 23.35 0.66 -4.56
CA ALA A 180 24.76 0.89 -4.27
C ALA A 180 25.00 2.24 -3.57
N VAL A 181 24.32 3.30 -4.02
CA VAL A 181 24.37 4.63 -3.38
C VAL A 181 23.81 4.57 -1.97
N GLN A 182 22.66 3.94 -1.77
CA GLN A 182 22.06 3.78 -0.45
C GLN A 182 22.94 2.94 0.48
N GLY A 183 23.58 1.88 -0.04
CA GLY A 183 24.54 1.08 0.70
C GLY A 183 25.74 1.91 1.18
N ALA A 184 26.26 2.79 0.34
CA ALA A 184 27.36 3.71 0.71
C ALA A 184 26.90 4.71 1.81
N VAL A 185 25.70 5.25 1.71
CA VAL A 185 25.13 6.13 2.74
C VAL A 185 24.99 5.40 4.09
N LEU A 186 24.45 4.20 4.09
CA LEU A 186 24.24 3.39 5.31
C LEU A 186 25.55 2.95 5.97
N THR A 187 26.61 2.77 5.19
CA THR A 187 27.94 2.36 5.69
C THR A 187 28.89 3.54 5.95
N ASN A 188 28.39 4.77 5.82
CA ASN A 188 29.20 6.00 5.92
C ASN A 188 30.41 6.04 4.94
N GLN A 189 30.29 5.37 3.80
CA GLN A 189 31.29 5.38 2.70
C GLN A 189 30.84 6.37 1.62
N THR A 190 30.49 7.58 2.01
CA THR A 190 29.94 8.60 1.13
C THR A 190 31.08 9.44 0.50
N SER A 191 30.81 9.96 -0.68
CA SER A 191 31.62 11.00 -1.34
C SER A 191 30.96 12.37 -1.13
N ASP A 192 31.67 13.44 -1.50
CA ASP A 192 31.11 14.81 -1.46
C ASP A 192 29.77 14.95 -2.20
N LYS A 193 29.52 14.07 -3.19
CA LYS A 193 28.26 14.06 -3.97
C LYS A 193 27.10 13.31 -3.29
N THR A 194 27.38 12.44 -2.33
CA THR A 194 26.42 11.54 -1.72
C THR A 194 26.28 11.75 -0.20
N ALA A 195 27.12 12.58 0.40
CA ALA A 195 27.14 12.81 1.84
C ALA A 195 25.82 13.41 2.38
N ASP A 196 25.18 14.26 1.59
CA ASP A 196 23.93 14.96 1.98
C ASP A 196 22.65 14.28 1.47
N LEU A 197 22.77 13.07 0.91
CA LEU A 197 21.60 12.35 0.41
C LEU A 197 20.82 11.71 1.56
N LEU A 198 19.56 12.03 1.67
CA LEU A 198 18.63 11.47 2.64
C LEU A 198 17.35 11.00 1.94
N LEU A 199 17.08 9.70 2.02
CA LEU A 199 15.81 9.14 1.55
C LEU A 199 14.85 9.01 2.74
N LEU A 200 13.70 9.67 2.64
CA LEU A 200 12.58 9.55 3.58
C LEU A 200 11.48 8.74 2.91
N ASP A 201 11.26 7.55 3.41
CA ASP A 201 10.22 6.65 2.94
C ASP A 201 8.87 6.93 3.64
N VAL A 202 7.82 6.18 3.33
CA VAL A 202 6.48 6.32 3.88
C VAL A 202 5.93 4.99 4.41
N ALA A 203 5.03 5.06 5.38
CA ALA A 203 4.27 3.91 5.82
C ALA A 203 3.36 3.41 4.69
N PRO A 204 3.46 2.14 4.25
CA PRO A 204 2.71 1.62 3.09
C PRO A 204 1.22 1.44 3.37
N LEU A 205 0.85 1.21 4.63
CA LEU A 205 -0.51 1.06 5.12
C LEU A 205 -0.71 1.90 6.39
N SER A 206 -1.98 2.21 6.68
CA SER A 206 -2.37 2.84 7.93
C SER A 206 -2.14 1.90 9.11
N LEU A 207 -1.66 2.44 10.23
CA LEU A 207 -1.42 1.72 11.48
C LEU A 207 -2.33 2.27 12.56
N GLY A 208 -2.88 1.40 13.39
CA GLY A 208 -3.79 1.82 14.45
C GLY A 208 -4.17 0.70 15.41
N VAL A 209 -5.15 0.97 16.25
CA VAL A 209 -5.67 0.03 17.25
C VAL A 209 -7.16 -0.21 17.09
N ALA A 210 -7.66 -1.31 17.64
CA ALA A 210 -9.10 -1.54 17.75
C ALA A 210 -9.74 -0.58 18.75
N MET A 211 -10.84 0.02 18.37
CA MET A 211 -11.76 0.77 19.24
C MET A 211 -13.01 -0.06 19.52
N GLN A 212 -13.85 0.40 20.47
CA GLN A 212 -15.12 -0.22 20.75
C GLN A 212 -15.95 -0.44 19.47
N GLY A 213 -16.58 -1.63 19.34
CA GLY A 213 -17.37 -1.98 18.17
C GLY A 213 -16.59 -2.45 16.94
N ASP A 214 -15.35 -2.93 17.13
CA ASP A 214 -14.48 -3.45 16.06
C ASP A 214 -14.07 -2.39 15.02
N VAL A 215 -14.04 -1.11 15.43
CA VAL A 215 -13.65 0.01 14.57
C VAL A 215 -12.14 0.20 14.59
N PHE A 216 -11.55 0.37 13.42
CA PHE A 216 -10.13 0.64 13.25
C PHE A 216 -9.79 2.10 13.55
N GLY A 217 -9.16 2.34 14.68
CA GLY A 217 -8.69 3.65 15.12
C GLY A 217 -7.32 3.99 14.57
N VAL A 218 -7.25 4.62 13.41
CA VAL A 218 -5.99 5.00 12.75
C VAL A 218 -5.20 5.99 13.62
N VAL A 219 -3.91 5.70 13.83
CA VAL A 219 -2.93 6.56 14.52
C VAL A 219 -1.88 7.09 13.53
N VAL A 220 -1.35 6.23 12.67
CA VAL A 220 -0.43 6.60 11.58
C VAL A 220 -1.15 6.35 10.25
N PRO A 221 -1.59 7.39 9.54
CA PRO A 221 -2.18 7.23 8.21
C PRO A 221 -1.18 6.68 7.18
N ARG A 222 -1.66 5.96 6.18
CA ARG A 222 -0.88 5.57 4.99
C ARG A 222 -0.18 6.79 4.36
N ASN A 223 0.97 6.56 3.78
CA ASN A 223 1.83 7.59 3.18
C ASN A 223 2.38 8.64 4.20
N THR A 224 2.34 8.35 5.51
CA THR A 224 3.05 9.16 6.51
C THR A 224 4.55 8.92 6.37
N PRO A 225 5.38 9.98 6.21
CA PRO A 225 6.84 9.83 6.16
C PRO A 225 7.40 9.15 7.41
N ILE A 226 8.37 8.26 7.21
CA ILE A 226 9.11 7.58 8.28
C ILE A 226 10.58 8.02 8.26
N PRO A 227 11.26 8.11 9.44
CA PRO A 227 10.74 7.76 10.76
C PRO A 227 9.66 8.72 11.26
N THR A 228 8.72 8.21 12.05
CA THR A 228 7.62 9.02 12.61
C THR A 228 7.26 8.59 14.03
N ASN A 229 6.74 9.55 14.78
CA ASN A 229 6.16 9.35 16.10
C ASN A 229 4.79 10.01 16.14
N LYS A 230 3.73 9.23 16.29
CA LYS A 230 2.35 9.70 16.32
C LYS A 230 1.66 9.21 17.57
N THR A 231 0.84 10.08 18.13
CA THR A 231 0.15 9.82 19.39
C THR A 231 -1.34 10.07 19.20
N ARG A 232 -2.16 9.22 19.82
CA ARG A 232 -3.61 9.39 19.92
C ARG A 232 -4.05 9.03 21.34
N VAL A 233 -4.99 9.81 21.87
CA VAL A 233 -5.57 9.55 23.19
C VAL A 233 -6.82 8.69 23.03
N PHE A 234 -6.90 7.65 23.85
CA PHE A 234 -8.03 6.74 23.99
C PHE A 234 -8.56 6.82 25.41
N THR A 235 -9.70 6.20 25.67
CA THR A 235 -10.31 6.19 26.98
C THR A 235 -10.90 4.82 27.30
N THR A 236 -11.35 4.62 28.55
CA THR A 236 -12.04 3.41 29.00
C THR A 236 -13.48 3.38 28.50
N VAL A 237 -14.00 2.19 28.23
CA VAL A 237 -15.37 1.94 27.72
C VAL A 237 -16.33 1.48 28.80
N GLU A 238 -15.84 1.14 29.99
CA GLU A 238 -16.61 0.70 31.14
C GLU A 238 -16.22 1.49 32.39
N ASP A 239 -17.16 1.60 33.35
CA ASP A 239 -16.90 2.20 34.64
C ASP A 239 -15.94 1.33 35.47
N ASN A 240 -15.00 1.98 36.15
CA ASN A 240 -13.98 1.33 36.97
C ASN A 240 -13.10 0.32 36.21
N GLN A 241 -12.92 0.49 34.92
CA GLN A 241 -12.07 -0.38 34.10
C GLN A 241 -10.59 -0.17 34.46
N THR A 242 -9.94 -1.21 35.01
CA THR A 242 -8.55 -1.16 35.49
C THR A 242 -7.52 -1.70 34.51
N GLN A 243 -7.96 -2.25 33.37
CA GLN A 243 -7.11 -2.76 32.30
C GLN A 243 -7.72 -2.52 30.93
N VAL A 244 -6.85 -2.32 29.92
CA VAL A 244 -7.25 -2.15 28.51
C VAL A 244 -6.28 -2.92 27.63
N THR A 245 -6.82 -3.77 26.76
CA THR A 245 -6.06 -4.45 25.70
C THR A 245 -6.03 -3.57 24.46
N PHE A 246 -4.85 -3.45 23.84
CA PHE A 246 -4.61 -2.72 22.63
C PHE A 246 -4.20 -3.69 21.50
N PRO A 247 -5.14 -4.22 20.72
CA PRO A 247 -4.84 -4.94 19.50
C PRO A 247 -4.37 -3.94 18.43
N VAL A 248 -3.19 -4.19 17.85
CA VAL A 248 -2.54 -3.32 16.86
C VAL A 248 -2.77 -3.90 15.46
N TYR A 249 -3.26 -3.07 14.57
CA TYR A 249 -3.60 -3.46 13.19
C TYR A 249 -2.89 -2.61 12.16
N GLU A 250 -2.73 -3.19 10.95
CA GLU A 250 -2.39 -2.49 9.72
C GLU A 250 -3.44 -2.73 8.64
N GLY A 251 -3.78 -1.71 7.86
CA GLY A 251 -4.74 -1.80 6.76
C GLY A 251 -5.51 -0.51 6.48
N GLU A 252 -6.49 -0.62 5.58
CA GLU A 252 -7.26 0.53 5.10
C GLU A 252 -8.78 0.38 5.28
N ARG A 253 -9.25 -0.71 5.92
CA ARG A 253 -10.68 -0.98 6.15
C ARG A 253 -11.12 -0.39 7.49
N THR A 254 -12.39 0.00 7.56
CA THR A 254 -13.00 0.58 8.78
C THR A 254 -13.15 -0.44 9.90
N GLN A 255 -13.40 -1.72 9.59
CA GLN A 255 -13.51 -2.79 10.59
C GLN A 255 -12.15 -3.46 10.81
N CYS A 256 -11.80 -3.69 12.08
CA CYS A 256 -10.53 -4.33 12.44
C CYS A 256 -10.40 -5.76 11.89
N LYS A 257 -11.50 -6.53 11.87
CA LYS A 257 -11.51 -7.90 11.32
C LYS A 257 -11.10 -8.00 9.85
N ASP A 258 -11.26 -6.90 9.09
CA ASP A 258 -10.92 -6.82 7.67
C ASP A 258 -9.50 -6.27 7.45
N ASN A 259 -8.79 -5.97 8.53
CA ASN A 259 -7.40 -5.52 8.56
C ASN A 259 -6.50 -6.61 9.16
N ARG A 260 -5.20 -6.45 9.04
CA ARG A 260 -4.23 -7.40 9.57
C ARG A 260 -3.86 -7.08 11.01
N LEU A 261 -4.03 -8.04 11.91
CA LEU A 261 -3.52 -7.97 13.27
C LEU A 261 -2.00 -8.13 13.28
N LEU A 262 -1.29 -7.18 13.86
CA LEU A 262 0.17 -7.20 14.02
C LEU A 262 0.60 -7.77 15.38
N GLY A 263 -0.25 -7.61 16.39
CA GLY A 263 -0.02 -8.06 17.75
C GLY A 263 -0.94 -7.34 18.73
N GLU A 264 -0.86 -7.73 19.99
CA GLU A 264 -1.65 -7.10 21.05
C GLU A 264 -0.83 -6.96 22.33
N PHE A 265 -1.15 -5.97 23.14
CA PHE A 265 -0.57 -5.77 24.47
C PHE A 265 -1.61 -5.20 25.43
N GLU A 266 -1.38 -5.38 26.71
CA GLU A 266 -2.32 -4.99 27.75
C GLU A 266 -1.71 -3.90 28.66
N LEU A 267 -2.46 -2.84 28.89
CA LEU A 267 -2.17 -1.82 29.90
C LEU A 267 -3.00 -2.11 31.14
N THR A 268 -2.34 -2.38 32.24
CA THR A 268 -2.95 -2.73 33.54
C THR A 268 -2.66 -1.68 34.62
N GLY A 269 -3.48 -1.66 35.66
CA GLY A 269 -3.31 -0.75 36.79
C GLY A 269 -3.77 0.67 36.52
N ILE A 270 -4.77 0.82 35.64
CA ILE A 270 -5.50 2.07 35.42
C ILE A 270 -6.32 2.34 36.70
N PRO A 271 -6.28 3.54 37.28
CA PRO A 271 -7.12 3.89 38.42
C PRO A 271 -8.62 3.75 38.07
N PRO A 272 -9.44 3.15 38.95
CA PRO A 272 -10.87 3.06 38.69
C PRO A 272 -11.49 4.44 38.65
N MET A 273 -12.17 4.74 37.54
CA MET A 273 -12.90 5.99 37.32
C MET A 273 -14.06 5.74 36.35
N PRO A 274 -15.03 6.67 36.23
CA PRO A 274 -16.10 6.56 35.28
C PRO A 274 -15.59 6.40 33.83
N ARG A 275 -16.35 5.66 33.02
CA ARG A 275 -16.03 5.47 31.59
C ARG A 275 -15.81 6.80 30.90
N GLY A 276 -14.88 6.85 29.97
CA GLY A 276 -14.59 8.06 29.20
C GLY A 276 -13.69 9.08 29.89
N GLN A 277 -13.33 8.89 31.17
CA GLN A 277 -12.51 9.86 31.93
C GLN A 277 -11.00 9.52 31.92
N ALA A 278 -10.64 8.25 31.76
CA ALA A 278 -9.24 7.87 31.70
C ALA A 278 -8.59 8.38 30.40
N GLU A 279 -7.43 9.02 30.51
CA GLU A 279 -6.62 9.46 29.36
C GLU A 279 -5.51 8.43 29.07
N LEU A 280 -5.75 7.55 28.10
CA LEU A 280 -4.81 6.53 27.68
C LEU A 280 -4.07 7.00 26.42
N VAL A 281 -2.83 7.44 26.61
CA VAL A 281 -1.99 7.99 25.52
C VAL A 281 -1.31 6.84 24.79
N CYS A 282 -1.77 6.51 23.59
CA CYS A 282 -1.16 5.50 22.74
C CYS A 282 -0.21 6.16 21.73
N THR A 283 1.04 5.71 21.69
CA THR A 283 2.12 6.24 20.87
C THR A 283 2.63 5.18 19.92
N PHE A 284 2.69 5.52 18.63
CA PHE A 284 3.25 4.72 17.55
C PHE A 284 4.58 5.33 17.08
N GLU A 285 5.66 4.60 17.28
CA GLU A 285 7.00 4.95 16.82
C GLU A 285 7.37 4.02 15.67
N VAL A 286 7.53 4.58 14.46
CA VAL A 286 8.01 3.84 13.29
C VAL A 286 9.40 4.36 12.96
N ASP A 287 10.40 3.49 12.98
CA ASP A 287 11.77 3.87 12.66
C ASP A 287 12.03 3.93 11.13
N ALA A 288 13.23 4.34 10.73
CA ALA A 288 13.63 4.44 9.33
C ALA A 288 13.66 3.08 8.60
N ASN A 289 13.66 1.96 9.33
CA ASN A 289 13.61 0.60 8.79
C ASN A 289 12.18 0.04 8.74
N GLY A 290 11.18 0.84 9.15
CA GLY A 290 9.80 0.41 9.25
C GLY A 290 9.50 -0.47 10.47
N LEU A 291 10.40 -0.52 11.46
CA LEU A 291 10.15 -1.21 12.72
C LEU A 291 9.14 -0.42 13.54
N LEU A 292 8.03 -1.07 13.91
CA LEU A 292 6.96 -0.46 14.67
C LEU A 292 7.09 -0.80 16.17
N LYS A 293 7.13 0.23 17.00
CA LYS A 293 6.98 0.13 18.43
C LYS A 293 5.72 0.87 18.88
N VAL A 294 4.84 0.18 19.58
CA VAL A 294 3.61 0.76 20.11
C VAL A 294 3.68 0.75 21.63
N SER A 295 3.33 1.87 22.23
CA SER A 295 3.23 1.99 23.69
C SER A 295 1.94 2.70 24.09
N ALA A 296 1.37 2.29 25.20
CA ALA A 296 0.26 2.98 25.83
C ALA A 296 0.63 3.41 27.25
N MET A 297 0.17 4.58 27.67
CA MET A 297 0.41 5.13 29.00
C MET A 297 -0.88 5.72 29.55
N ASP A 298 -1.26 5.32 30.75
CA ASP A 298 -2.27 6.04 31.51
C ASP A 298 -1.67 7.32 32.09
N LYS A 299 -2.24 8.46 31.75
CA LYS A 299 -1.72 9.78 32.10
C LYS A 299 -1.84 10.07 33.61
N ALA A 300 -2.83 9.50 34.29
CA ALA A 300 -3.08 9.72 35.71
C ALA A 300 -2.09 8.95 36.59
N SER A 301 -1.87 7.67 36.32
CA SER A 301 -0.99 6.79 37.14
C SER A 301 0.44 6.73 36.60
N GLY A 302 0.70 7.15 35.36
CA GLY A 302 1.99 6.99 34.67
C GLY A 302 2.33 5.54 34.29
N ARG A 303 1.41 4.59 34.46
CA ARG A 303 1.57 3.18 34.07
C ARG A 303 1.75 3.09 32.56
N LYS A 304 2.70 2.24 32.13
CA LYS A 304 3.03 2.04 30.72
C LYS A 304 3.05 0.57 30.36
N ALA A 305 2.58 0.27 29.16
CA ALA A 305 2.78 -1.02 28.49
C ALA A 305 3.23 -0.77 27.06
N ASN A 306 3.89 -1.73 26.43
CA ASN A 306 4.35 -1.61 25.05
C ASN A 306 4.48 -2.97 24.38
N ILE A 307 4.46 -2.93 23.03
CA ILE A 307 4.83 -4.03 22.17
C ILE A 307 5.80 -3.52 21.10
N THR A 308 6.79 -4.34 20.75
CA THR A 308 7.64 -4.08 19.57
C THR A 308 7.31 -5.13 18.52
N ILE A 309 6.83 -4.67 17.38
CA ILE A 309 6.48 -5.51 16.24
C ILE A 309 7.70 -5.58 15.34
N THR A 310 8.40 -6.71 15.43
CA THR A 310 9.57 -7.00 14.62
C THR A 310 9.15 -7.60 13.28
N ASN A 311 9.96 -7.40 12.23
CA ASN A 311 9.77 -7.94 10.87
C ASN A 311 9.69 -9.48 10.78
N SER A 312 9.81 -10.19 11.92
CA SER A 312 9.73 -11.65 12.00
C SER A 312 8.30 -12.21 11.87
N VAL A 313 7.28 -11.38 12.09
CA VAL A 313 5.89 -11.73 11.78
C VAL A 313 5.67 -11.36 10.31
N GLY A 314 6.02 -12.25 9.38
CA GLY A 314 6.02 -12.14 7.93
C GLY A 314 5.54 -10.79 7.39
N ARG A 315 6.41 -10.04 6.70
CA ARG A 315 5.99 -8.82 6.00
C ARG A 315 4.87 -9.18 5.02
N LEU A 316 3.87 -8.32 4.92
CA LEU A 316 2.95 -8.37 3.79
C LEU A 316 3.78 -8.26 2.51
N SER A 317 3.52 -9.14 1.57
CA SER A 317 4.01 -8.95 0.22
C SER A 317 3.38 -7.68 -0.37
N SER A 318 4.05 -7.08 -1.34
CA SER A 318 3.47 -5.93 -2.06
C SER A 318 2.08 -6.25 -2.61
N THR A 319 1.86 -7.49 -3.03
CA THR A 319 0.57 -8.04 -3.49
C THR A 319 -0.53 -7.94 -2.44
N GLU A 320 -0.23 -8.34 -1.21
CA GLU A 320 -1.19 -8.30 -0.11
C GLU A 320 -1.51 -6.85 0.25
N ILE A 321 -0.51 -5.96 0.25
CA ILE A 321 -0.69 -4.52 0.47
C ILE A 321 -1.62 -3.93 -0.58
N GLU A 322 -1.38 -4.22 -1.86
CA GLU A 322 -2.22 -3.75 -2.97
C GLU A 322 -3.64 -4.28 -2.87
N GLN A 323 -3.80 -5.56 -2.53
CA GLN A 323 -5.12 -6.14 -2.35
C GLN A 323 -5.87 -5.45 -1.21
N MET A 324 -5.24 -5.18 -0.07
CA MET A 324 -5.85 -4.46 1.04
C MET A 324 -6.27 -3.04 0.66
N ILE A 325 -5.47 -2.36 -0.14
CA ILE A 325 -5.82 -1.02 -0.65
C ILE A 325 -6.99 -1.11 -1.64
N LYS A 326 -6.99 -2.08 -2.55
CA LYS A 326 -8.07 -2.30 -3.52
C LYS A 326 -9.38 -2.70 -2.84
N ASP A 327 -9.30 -3.53 -1.82
CA ASP A 327 -10.45 -3.94 -1.02
C ASP A 327 -11.07 -2.72 -0.32
N SER A 328 -10.26 -1.81 0.22
CA SER A 328 -10.76 -0.57 0.84
C SER A 328 -11.52 0.33 -0.15
N GLU A 329 -11.10 0.36 -1.41
CA GLU A 329 -11.82 1.10 -2.46
C GLU A 329 -13.12 0.38 -2.87
N THR A 330 -13.07 -0.95 -3.00
CA THR A 330 -14.21 -1.79 -3.39
C THR A 330 -15.33 -1.73 -2.34
N PHE A 331 -14.98 -1.81 -1.07
CA PHE A 331 -15.93 -1.84 0.04
C PHE A 331 -16.20 -0.48 0.69
N LYS A 332 -15.73 0.60 0.08
CA LYS A 332 -15.83 1.97 0.61
C LYS A 332 -17.25 2.39 1.04
N ASN A 333 -18.27 1.96 0.31
CA ASN A 333 -19.66 2.29 0.66
C ASN A 333 -20.11 1.49 1.89
N ALA A 334 -19.79 0.21 1.96
CA ALA A 334 -20.09 -0.63 3.13
C ALA A 334 -19.38 -0.11 4.39
N ASP A 335 -18.12 0.32 4.24
CA ASP A 335 -17.33 0.91 5.31
C ASP A 335 -17.92 2.24 5.80
N LYS A 336 -18.42 3.08 4.90
CA LYS A 336 -19.14 4.31 5.28
C LYS A 336 -20.45 4.03 6.01
N GLU A 337 -21.24 3.06 5.55
CA GLU A 337 -22.47 2.67 6.22
C GLU A 337 -22.19 2.11 7.62
N PHE A 338 -21.17 1.28 7.76
CA PHE A 338 -20.74 0.77 9.05
C PHE A 338 -20.32 1.90 9.99
N GLN A 339 -19.49 2.84 9.53
CA GLN A 339 -19.04 3.98 10.31
C GLN A 339 -20.23 4.85 10.76
N ALA A 340 -21.14 5.19 9.85
CA ALA A 340 -22.32 6.00 10.16
C ALA A 340 -23.23 5.32 11.21
N LYS A 341 -23.40 4.01 11.09
CA LYS A 341 -24.18 3.22 12.07
C LYS A 341 -23.50 3.19 13.44
N HIS A 342 -22.17 3.03 13.46
CA HIS A 342 -21.39 3.04 14.69
C HIS A 342 -21.43 4.42 15.37
N ASP A 343 -21.26 5.51 14.61
CA ASP A 343 -21.30 6.87 15.13
C ASP A 343 -22.66 7.19 15.71
N SER A 344 -23.75 6.85 14.99
CA SER A 344 -25.13 7.02 15.47
C SER A 344 -25.40 6.23 16.77
N ARG A 345 -24.83 5.03 16.89
CA ARG A 345 -24.95 4.23 18.12
C ARG A 345 -24.21 4.90 19.29
N ASN A 346 -22.99 5.36 19.06
CA ASN A 346 -22.19 6.04 20.07
C ASN A 346 -22.86 7.33 20.55
N ASP A 347 -23.42 8.13 19.62
CA ASP A 347 -24.18 9.33 19.95
C ASP A 347 -25.39 9.01 20.81
N LEU A 348 -26.14 7.94 20.49
CA LEU A 348 -27.28 7.49 21.27
C LEU A 348 -26.85 7.01 22.66
N GLU A 349 -25.78 6.21 22.77
CA GLU A 349 -25.25 5.74 24.06
C GLU A 349 -24.77 6.92 24.94
N ALA A 350 -24.10 7.92 24.35
CA ALA A 350 -23.69 9.13 25.05
C ALA A 350 -24.89 9.95 25.54
N TYR A 351 -25.92 10.07 24.70
CA TYR A 351 -27.16 10.76 25.09
C TYR A 351 -27.87 10.05 26.24
N VAL A 352 -28.06 8.71 26.15
CA VAL A 352 -28.67 7.92 27.23
C VAL A 352 -27.91 8.08 28.54
N HIS A 353 -26.58 7.98 28.49
CA HIS A 353 -25.75 8.16 29.70
C HIS A 353 -25.86 9.57 30.31
N SER A 354 -25.93 10.59 29.46
CA SER A 354 -26.15 11.98 29.92
C SER A 354 -27.51 12.15 30.62
N VAL A 355 -28.57 11.53 30.05
CA VAL A 355 -29.91 11.55 30.65
C VAL A 355 -29.93 10.78 31.98
N GLU A 356 -29.34 9.57 32.04
CA GLU A 356 -29.22 8.78 33.27
C GLU A 356 -28.50 9.54 34.38
N SER A 357 -27.38 10.20 34.05
CA SER A 357 -26.61 11.00 34.99
C SER A 357 -27.43 12.19 35.52
N THR A 358 -28.19 12.84 34.64
CA THR A 358 -29.04 13.99 34.99
C THR A 358 -30.19 13.55 35.89
N VAL A 359 -30.85 12.44 35.56
CA VAL A 359 -31.97 11.89 36.36
C VAL A 359 -31.47 11.44 37.73
N SER A 360 -30.33 10.75 37.82
CA SER A 360 -29.73 10.33 39.09
C SER A 360 -29.37 11.53 39.98
N CYS A 361 -28.86 12.61 39.39
CA CYS A 361 -28.56 13.86 40.10
C CYS A 361 -29.82 14.53 40.64
N LEU A 362 -30.91 14.56 39.84
CA LEU A 362 -32.20 15.16 40.25
C LEU A 362 -32.89 14.34 41.35
N LEU A 363 -32.82 13.01 41.30
CA LEU A 363 -33.36 12.15 42.38
C LEU A 363 -32.64 12.37 43.68
N TYR A 364 -31.29 12.46 43.69
CA TYR A 364 -30.51 12.74 44.87
C TYR A 364 -30.82 14.10 45.50
N THR A 365 -31.03 15.14 44.68
CA THR A 365 -31.41 16.47 45.16
C THR A 365 -32.83 16.54 45.70
N SER A 366 -33.77 15.71 45.20
CA SER A 366 -35.16 15.64 45.73
C SER A 366 -35.22 14.91 47.08
N ASP A 367 -34.45 13.82 47.24
CA ASP A 367 -34.39 13.11 48.53
C ASP A 367 -33.76 13.97 49.64
N ALA A 368 -32.70 14.75 49.30
CA ALA A 368 -32.11 15.69 50.25
C ALA A 368 -33.00 16.86 50.63
N ALA A 369 -33.99 17.21 49.80
CA ALA A 369 -34.98 18.24 50.15
C ALA A 369 -36.12 17.72 51.06
N ASP A 370 -36.45 16.43 50.95
CA ASP A 370 -37.50 15.83 51.80
C ASP A 370 -36.99 15.53 53.24
N GLU A 371 -35.67 15.26 53.42
CA GLU A 371 -35.10 15.06 54.79
C GLU A 371 -34.97 16.38 55.59
N GLY A 372 -35.12 17.54 54.94
CA GLY A 372 -34.99 18.85 55.61
C GLY A 372 -36.27 19.41 56.24
N LEU A 373 -37.41 18.71 56.11
CA LEU A 373 -38.72 19.19 56.64
C LEU A 373 -39.21 18.46 57.90
N GLY A 374 -38.34 17.82 58.64
CA GLY A 374 -38.68 17.12 59.86
C GLY A 374 -38.00 17.73 61.08
N VAL A 375 -38.38 18.99 61.52
CA VAL A 375 -38.21 19.48 62.88
C VAL A 375 -39.34 20.42 63.26
N ASP A 376 -40.17 19.96 64.15
CA ASP A 376 -41.07 20.61 65.13
C ASP A 376 -41.56 22.06 64.90
#